data_6a499262f92baa013dbae8846867bce6
#
_entry.id   6a499262f92baa013dbae8846867bce6
#
_cell.length_a   1.000
_cell.length_b   1.000
_cell.length_c   1.000
_cell.angle_alpha   90.00
_cell.angle_beta   90.00
_cell.angle_gamma   90.00
#
_symmetry.space_group_name_H-M   'P 1'
#
loop_
_entity.id
_entity.type
_entity.pdbx_description
1 polymer ?
#
loop_
_entity_poly.entity_id
_entity_poly.type
_entity_poly.pdbx_seq_one_letter_code
_entity_poly.pdbx_strand_id
1 'polypeptide(L)'
;MLIITAIIVVTKVIIPASRYKAAEKLYAAGDYHGAATTFASVGNYKDAKERSYDYWDNVAQRASASAGSCHTVGLKANSTVVATKYTGEQILNYGQCDVSEWTDIVAVSAGDSHTVGLKADGTVVAVGNNEYSQCDVWGWTDIVAISAGFEHTVGLKADGTVVAVGNNEYSQCDVWGWTDIVAISAGWNHTVGLKADGTVVTAGYNEYGQCDVSGWKDIVAVSAGCYYTVGLKADGTVVAVGYN
;
A
#
# COMPACT_ATOMS: atom_id res chain seq x y z
N MET A 1 -43.65 -8.52 -37.95
CA MET A 1 -43.59 -7.59 -36.79
C MET A 1 -43.33 -8.28 -35.45
N LEU A 2 -43.78 -9.50 -35.20
CA LEU A 2 -43.55 -10.26 -33.95
C LEU A 2 -42.08 -10.69 -33.74
N ILE A 3 -41.32 -11.01 -34.78
CA ILE A 3 -39.94 -11.49 -34.70
C ILE A 3 -38.96 -10.35 -34.28
N ILE A 4 -39.22 -9.11 -34.76
CA ILE A 4 -38.38 -7.95 -34.42
C ILE A 4 -38.59 -7.54 -32.95
N THR A 5 -39.82 -7.65 -32.45
CA THR A 5 -40.14 -7.35 -31.05
C THR A 5 -39.49 -8.39 -30.09
N ALA A 6 -39.48 -9.67 -30.49
CA ALA A 6 -38.84 -10.72 -29.69
C ALA A 6 -37.31 -10.55 -29.64
N ILE A 7 -36.68 -10.16 -30.76
CA ILE A 7 -35.22 -9.87 -30.80
C ILE A 7 -34.87 -8.64 -29.94
N ILE A 8 -35.70 -7.57 -29.97
CA ILE A 8 -35.48 -6.38 -29.17
C ILE A 8 -35.63 -6.68 -27.67
N VAL A 9 -36.55 -7.52 -27.28
CA VAL A 9 -36.75 -7.97 -25.88
C VAL A 9 -35.55 -8.82 -25.43
N VAL A 10 -35.08 -9.76 -26.28
CA VAL A 10 -33.93 -10.61 -25.97
C VAL A 10 -32.66 -9.78 -25.82
N THR A 11 -32.42 -8.80 -26.73
CA THR A 11 -31.20 -8.00 -26.67
C THR A 11 -31.20 -6.92 -25.59
N LYS A 12 -32.39 -6.37 -25.23
CA LYS A 12 -32.49 -5.30 -24.22
C LYS A 12 -32.71 -5.79 -22.79
N VAL A 13 -33.22 -6.99 -22.58
CA VAL A 13 -33.58 -7.49 -21.24
C VAL A 13 -32.84 -8.77 -20.85
N ILE A 14 -32.72 -9.74 -21.75
CA ILE A 14 -32.12 -11.05 -21.41
C ILE A 14 -30.60 -10.97 -21.32
N ILE A 15 -29.96 -10.30 -22.29
CA ILE A 15 -28.48 -10.15 -22.31
C ILE A 15 -28.00 -9.30 -21.11
N PRO A 16 -28.60 -8.12 -20.81
CA PRO A 16 -28.26 -7.41 -19.60
C PRO A 16 -28.46 -8.21 -18.31
N ALA A 17 -29.54 -8.97 -18.20
CA ALA A 17 -29.83 -9.77 -17.01
C ALA A 17 -28.78 -10.88 -16.79
N SER A 18 -28.32 -11.55 -17.85
CA SER A 18 -27.30 -12.59 -17.76
C SER A 18 -25.93 -12.02 -17.38
N ARG A 19 -25.56 -10.88 -17.96
CA ARG A 19 -24.32 -10.17 -17.61
C ARG A 19 -24.36 -9.62 -16.20
N TYR A 20 -25.49 -9.09 -15.75
CA TYR A 20 -25.66 -8.63 -14.38
C TYR A 20 -25.41 -9.77 -13.38
N LYS A 21 -26.01 -10.96 -13.59
CA LYS A 21 -25.73 -12.15 -12.76
C LYS A 21 -24.29 -12.62 -12.84
N ALA A 22 -23.64 -12.48 -14.00
CA ALA A 22 -22.23 -12.81 -14.15
C ALA A 22 -21.35 -11.85 -13.31
N ALA A 23 -21.66 -10.56 -13.29
CA ALA A 23 -20.99 -9.59 -12.47
C ALA A 23 -21.15 -9.86 -10.96
N GLU A 24 -22.37 -10.22 -10.51
CA GLU A 24 -22.61 -10.64 -9.12
C GLU A 24 -21.78 -11.88 -8.74
N LYS A 25 -21.65 -12.84 -9.65
CA LYS A 25 -20.81 -14.03 -9.43
C LYS A 25 -19.32 -13.70 -9.32
N LEU A 26 -18.81 -12.79 -10.17
CA LEU A 26 -17.44 -12.32 -10.11
C LEU A 26 -17.15 -11.60 -8.78
N TYR A 27 -18.06 -10.74 -8.36
CA TYR A 27 -17.96 -10.08 -7.06
C TYR A 27 -17.92 -11.06 -5.88
N ALA A 28 -18.81 -12.05 -5.88
CA ALA A 28 -18.84 -13.08 -4.84
C ALA A 28 -17.60 -13.98 -4.84
N ALA A 29 -16.90 -14.06 -5.98
CA ALA A 29 -15.61 -14.76 -6.12
C ALA A 29 -14.39 -13.89 -5.77
N GLY A 30 -14.60 -12.62 -5.39
CA GLY A 30 -13.51 -11.67 -5.09
C GLY A 30 -12.88 -11.00 -6.32
N ASP A 31 -13.36 -11.27 -7.52
CA ASP A 31 -12.93 -10.58 -8.74
C ASP A 31 -13.68 -9.24 -8.88
N TYR A 32 -13.26 -8.26 -8.10
CA TYR A 32 -13.87 -6.93 -8.06
C TYR A 32 -13.67 -6.15 -9.37
N HIS A 33 -12.51 -6.30 -10.02
CA HIS A 33 -12.25 -5.68 -11.32
C HIS A 33 -13.16 -6.24 -12.41
N GLY A 34 -13.26 -7.55 -12.52
CA GLY A 34 -14.16 -8.22 -13.45
C GLY A 34 -15.62 -7.89 -13.18
N ALA A 35 -16.03 -7.81 -11.91
CA ALA A 35 -17.37 -7.40 -11.51
C ALA A 35 -17.65 -5.95 -11.95
N ALA A 36 -16.81 -4.98 -11.62
CA ALA A 36 -16.98 -3.57 -11.98
C ALA A 36 -17.08 -3.37 -13.50
N THR A 37 -16.18 -3.98 -14.26
CA THR A 37 -16.16 -3.94 -15.73
C THR A 37 -17.42 -4.54 -16.32
N THR A 38 -17.87 -5.68 -15.77
CA THR A 38 -19.07 -6.38 -16.25
C THR A 38 -20.33 -5.57 -15.94
N PHE A 39 -20.45 -4.99 -14.73
CA PHE A 39 -21.57 -4.09 -14.39
C PHE A 39 -21.59 -2.84 -15.29
N ALA A 40 -20.45 -2.20 -15.56
CA ALA A 40 -20.37 -1.09 -16.48
C ALA A 40 -20.87 -1.45 -17.87
N SER A 41 -20.63 -2.67 -18.35
CA SER A 41 -21.07 -3.14 -19.67
C SER A 41 -22.57 -3.34 -19.82
N VAL A 42 -23.32 -3.45 -18.71
CA VAL A 42 -24.80 -3.60 -18.72
C VAL A 42 -25.54 -2.27 -18.67
N GLY A 43 -24.81 -1.16 -18.53
CA GLY A 43 -25.37 0.20 -18.58
C GLY A 43 -26.45 0.45 -17.53
N ASN A 44 -27.62 0.93 -17.95
CA ASN A 44 -28.71 1.35 -17.05
C ASN A 44 -29.64 0.20 -16.63
N TYR A 45 -29.21 -1.07 -16.71
CA TYR A 45 -30.02 -2.18 -16.24
C TYR A 45 -29.95 -2.29 -14.71
N LYS A 46 -31.10 -2.16 -14.04
CA LYS A 46 -31.19 -2.10 -12.56
C LYS A 46 -30.25 -1.03 -12.00
N ASP A 47 -29.48 -1.37 -10.98
CA ASP A 47 -28.50 -0.59 -10.27
C ASP A 47 -27.05 -0.83 -10.77
N ALA A 48 -26.88 -1.42 -11.99
CA ALA A 48 -25.60 -1.83 -12.51
C ALA A 48 -24.59 -0.67 -12.61
N LYS A 49 -25.06 0.53 -12.96
CA LYS A 49 -24.20 1.71 -13.05
C LYS A 49 -23.68 2.14 -11.68
N GLU A 50 -24.56 2.18 -10.67
CA GLU A 50 -24.18 2.53 -9.28
C GLU A 50 -23.23 1.48 -8.71
N ARG A 51 -23.55 0.20 -8.85
CA ARG A 51 -22.67 -0.91 -8.43
C ARG A 51 -21.32 -0.90 -9.15
N SER A 52 -21.28 -0.50 -10.43
CA SER A 52 -20.01 -0.34 -11.13
C SER A 52 -19.12 0.69 -10.43
N TYR A 53 -19.66 1.83 -10.04
CA TYR A 53 -18.90 2.86 -9.31
C TYR A 53 -18.47 2.37 -7.92
N ASP A 54 -19.38 1.78 -7.14
CA ASP A 54 -19.05 1.23 -5.82
C ASP A 54 -17.95 0.16 -5.91
N TYR A 55 -17.96 -0.63 -6.97
CA TYR A 55 -16.94 -1.66 -7.18
C TYR A 55 -15.62 -1.10 -7.68
N TRP A 56 -15.63 -0.06 -8.52
CA TRP A 56 -14.41 0.66 -8.89
C TRP A 56 -13.77 1.37 -7.69
N ASP A 57 -14.56 1.94 -6.78
CA ASP A 57 -14.06 2.51 -5.53
C ASP A 57 -13.42 1.43 -4.66
N ASN A 58 -14.02 0.25 -4.55
CA ASN A 58 -13.41 -0.89 -3.86
C ASN A 58 -12.11 -1.37 -4.52
N VAL A 59 -12.05 -1.39 -5.85
CA VAL A 59 -10.81 -1.72 -6.60
C VAL A 59 -9.74 -0.66 -6.33
N ALA A 60 -10.09 0.62 -6.39
CA ALA A 60 -9.17 1.72 -6.13
C ALA A 60 -8.64 1.72 -4.68
N GLN A 61 -9.47 1.35 -3.71
CA GLN A 61 -9.06 1.25 -2.30
C GLN A 61 -8.13 0.05 -2.04
N ARG A 62 -8.22 -1.02 -2.84
CA ARG A 62 -7.41 -2.25 -2.68
C ARG A 62 -6.19 -2.29 -3.59
N ALA A 63 -6.28 -1.67 -4.77
CA ALA A 63 -5.15 -1.61 -5.69
C ALA A 63 -4.21 -0.48 -5.28
N SER A 64 -2.96 -0.77 -5.10
CA SER A 64 -1.93 0.22 -4.78
C SER A 64 -0.64 -0.08 -5.51
N ALA A 65 0.21 0.93 -5.65
CA ALA A 65 1.55 0.78 -6.19
C ALA A 65 2.55 1.45 -5.27
N SER A 66 3.74 0.87 -5.20
CA SER A 66 4.85 1.43 -4.46
C SER A 66 6.10 1.41 -5.33
N ALA A 67 6.84 2.51 -5.35
CA ALA A 67 8.09 2.63 -6.09
C ALA A 67 9.28 2.60 -5.13
N GLY A 68 10.18 1.66 -5.35
CA GLY A 68 11.51 1.62 -4.75
C GLY A 68 12.53 2.30 -5.65
N SER A 69 13.81 2.25 -5.28
CA SER A 69 14.87 2.88 -6.08
C SER A 69 15.08 2.17 -7.43
N CYS A 70 14.93 0.84 -7.47
CA CYS A 70 15.28 0.01 -8.63
C CYS A 70 14.15 -0.87 -9.13
N HIS A 71 12.96 -0.79 -8.53
CA HIS A 71 11.81 -1.59 -8.90
C HIS A 71 10.50 -0.92 -8.51
N THR A 72 9.41 -1.42 -9.05
CA THR A 72 8.06 -0.97 -8.71
C THR A 72 7.20 -2.19 -8.42
N VAL A 73 6.37 -2.07 -7.41
CA VAL A 73 5.46 -3.13 -6.97
C VAL A 73 4.02 -2.65 -7.09
N GLY A 74 3.16 -3.50 -7.61
CA GLY A 74 1.73 -3.24 -7.72
C GLY A 74 0.90 -4.32 -7.02
N LEU A 75 0.02 -3.91 -6.13
CA LEU A 75 -1.02 -4.76 -5.55
C LEU A 75 -2.25 -4.73 -6.44
N LYS A 76 -2.68 -5.91 -6.87
CA LYS A 76 -3.91 -6.07 -7.65
C LYS A 76 -5.13 -6.17 -6.73
N ALA A 77 -6.29 -5.84 -7.25
CA ALA A 77 -7.56 -5.95 -6.52
C ALA A 77 -7.90 -7.37 -6.03
N ASN A 78 -7.32 -8.40 -6.64
CA ASN A 78 -7.46 -9.81 -6.22
C ASN A 78 -6.43 -10.24 -5.17
N SER A 79 -5.76 -9.30 -4.52
CA SER A 79 -4.75 -9.54 -3.47
C SER A 79 -3.49 -10.30 -3.93
N THR A 80 -3.22 -10.33 -5.26
CA THR A 80 -1.94 -10.78 -5.81
C THR A 80 -1.03 -9.60 -6.13
N VAL A 81 0.27 -9.83 -6.17
CA VAL A 81 1.28 -8.79 -6.36
C VAL A 81 1.99 -8.99 -7.71
N VAL A 82 2.34 -7.89 -8.33
CA VAL A 82 3.22 -7.85 -9.50
C VAL A 82 4.36 -6.90 -9.23
N ALA A 83 5.53 -7.21 -9.74
CA ALA A 83 6.68 -6.33 -9.66
C ALA A 83 7.34 -6.20 -11.03
N THR A 84 7.88 -5.01 -11.31
CA THR A 84 8.70 -4.75 -12.49
C THR A 84 10.08 -4.34 -12.03
N LYS A 85 11.10 -5.02 -12.56
CA LYS A 85 12.47 -4.63 -12.30
C LYS A 85 12.96 -3.59 -13.30
N TYR A 86 13.88 -2.78 -12.86
CA TYR A 86 14.65 -1.92 -13.73
C TYR A 86 15.41 -2.78 -14.74
N THR A 87 15.34 -2.43 -16.02
CA THR A 87 15.99 -3.16 -17.12
C THR A 87 17.42 -2.70 -17.42
N GLY A 88 17.98 -1.82 -16.60
CA GLY A 88 19.37 -1.38 -16.62
C GLY A 88 20.32 -2.48 -16.11
N GLU A 89 21.57 -2.12 -15.84
CA GLU A 89 22.64 -3.06 -15.50
C GLU A 89 22.31 -4.05 -14.38
N GLN A 90 22.81 -5.28 -14.49
CA GLN A 90 22.49 -6.48 -13.66
C GLN A 90 22.85 -6.38 -12.17
N ILE A 91 23.37 -5.25 -11.71
CA ILE A 91 24.04 -5.10 -10.42
C ILE A 91 23.05 -5.07 -9.23
N LEU A 92 21.74 -4.92 -9.46
CA LEU A 92 20.77 -4.68 -8.38
C LEU A 92 19.61 -5.70 -8.35
N ASN A 93 19.85 -6.94 -8.75
CA ASN A 93 18.84 -7.99 -8.67
C ASN A 93 19.07 -8.90 -7.45
N TYR A 94 18.47 -8.57 -6.33
CA TYR A 94 18.51 -9.31 -5.08
C TYR A 94 17.28 -10.21 -4.89
N GLY A 95 16.43 -10.39 -5.94
CA GLY A 95 15.14 -11.07 -5.82
C GLY A 95 14.00 -10.19 -5.30
N GLN A 96 14.19 -8.86 -5.27
CA GLN A 96 13.14 -7.91 -4.81
C GLN A 96 11.86 -7.94 -5.64
N CYS A 97 11.88 -8.57 -6.81
CA CYS A 97 10.72 -8.77 -7.68
C CYS A 97 10.10 -10.18 -7.59
N ASP A 98 10.60 -11.05 -6.72
CA ASP A 98 10.15 -12.44 -6.61
C ASP A 98 8.88 -12.54 -5.73
N VAL A 99 7.82 -11.88 -6.15
CA VAL A 99 6.54 -11.72 -5.44
C VAL A 99 5.39 -12.55 -6.05
N SER A 100 5.67 -13.39 -7.06
CA SER A 100 4.64 -14.11 -7.83
C SER A 100 3.82 -15.09 -6.99
N GLU A 101 4.42 -15.65 -5.93
CA GLU A 101 3.78 -16.61 -5.04
C GLU A 101 3.02 -15.96 -3.87
N TRP A 102 3.03 -14.62 -3.80
CA TRP A 102 2.36 -13.92 -2.72
C TRP A 102 0.86 -13.89 -2.92
N THR A 103 0.12 -14.32 -1.90
CA THR A 103 -1.35 -14.34 -1.84
C THR A 103 -1.84 -13.61 -0.60
N ASP A 104 -3.09 -13.19 -0.63
CA ASP A 104 -3.78 -12.54 0.48
C ASP A 104 -3.12 -11.21 0.92
N ILE A 105 -2.43 -10.56 0.00
CA ILE A 105 -1.76 -9.28 0.25
C ILE A 105 -2.79 -8.15 0.25
N VAL A 106 -2.70 -7.29 1.26
CA VAL A 106 -3.57 -6.11 1.43
C VAL A 106 -2.81 -4.78 1.32
N ALA A 107 -1.47 -4.81 1.48
CA ALA A 107 -0.61 -3.65 1.23
C ALA A 107 0.77 -4.08 0.76
N VAL A 108 1.44 -3.24 -0.02
CA VAL A 108 2.81 -3.43 -0.48
C VAL A 108 3.64 -2.18 -0.25
N SER A 109 4.91 -2.36 0.05
CA SER A 109 5.89 -1.27 0.15
C SER A 109 7.21 -1.70 -0.48
N ALA A 110 7.75 -0.85 -1.37
CA ALA A 110 9.03 -1.06 -2.01
C ALA A 110 10.08 -0.15 -1.37
N GLY A 111 11.13 -0.76 -0.84
CA GLY A 111 12.33 -0.08 -0.36
C GLY A 111 13.33 0.17 -1.47
N ASP A 112 14.61 0.35 -1.13
CA ASP A 112 15.66 0.47 -2.14
C ASP A 112 15.77 -0.81 -2.97
N SER A 113 16.07 -1.92 -2.33
CA SER A 113 16.36 -3.20 -2.97
C SER A 113 15.61 -4.37 -2.31
N HIS A 114 14.50 -4.11 -1.62
CA HIS A 114 13.62 -5.11 -1.03
C HIS A 114 12.15 -4.73 -1.17
N THR A 115 11.28 -5.72 -1.11
CA THR A 115 9.82 -5.55 -1.18
C THR A 115 9.18 -6.17 0.04
N VAL A 116 8.20 -5.47 0.60
CA VAL A 116 7.44 -5.90 1.78
C VAL A 116 5.97 -6.00 1.42
N GLY A 117 5.32 -7.07 1.85
CA GLY A 117 3.89 -7.30 1.68
C GLY A 117 3.21 -7.57 3.01
N LEU A 118 2.14 -6.85 3.29
CA LEU A 118 1.26 -7.10 4.43
C LEU A 118 0.14 -8.04 4.00
N LYS A 119 -0.06 -9.11 4.75
CA LYS A 119 -1.17 -10.04 4.55
C LYS A 119 -2.42 -9.62 5.31
N ALA A 120 -3.57 -10.12 4.85
CA ALA A 120 -4.88 -9.86 5.46
C ALA A 120 -4.99 -10.36 6.92
N ASP A 121 -4.18 -11.34 7.31
CA ASP A 121 -4.12 -11.88 8.67
C ASP A 121 -3.18 -11.10 9.60
N GLY A 122 -2.59 -10.00 9.13
CA GLY A 122 -1.67 -9.15 9.91
C GLY A 122 -0.24 -9.69 9.98
N THR A 123 0.09 -10.75 9.24
CA THR A 123 1.49 -11.20 9.07
C THR A 123 2.16 -10.46 7.91
N VAL A 124 3.49 -10.49 7.86
CA VAL A 124 4.28 -9.76 6.85
C VAL A 124 5.21 -10.72 6.11
N VAL A 125 5.38 -10.49 4.82
CA VAL A 125 6.34 -11.18 3.96
C VAL A 125 7.29 -10.16 3.34
N ALA A 126 8.54 -10.55 3.09
CA ALA A 126 9.52 -9.70 2.43
C ALA A 126 10.44 -10.52 1.53
N VAL A 127 10.93 -9.91 0.45
CA VAL A 127 11.92 -10.47 -0.48
C VAL A 127 12.88 -9.37 -0.93
N GLY A 128 14.05 -9.76 -1.38
CA GLY A 128 15.06 -8.84 -1.90
C GLY A 128 16.35 -8.88 -1.09
N ASN A 129 17.06 -7.76 -1.11
CA ASN A 129 18.29 -7.62 -0.32
C ASN A 129 17.98 -7.81 1.17
N ASN A 130 18.81 -8.62 1.84
CA ASN A 130 18.70 -8.91 3.28
C ASN A 130 20.06 -8.83 3.99
N GLU A 131 20.99 -8.03 3.44
CA GLU A 131 22.35 -7.89 3.99
C GLU A 131 22.32 -7.33 5.43
N TYR A 132 21.34 -6.48 5.72
CA TYR A 132 21.12 -5.88 7.05
C TYR A 132 19.92 -6.48 7.78
N SER A 133 19.39 -7.62 7.37
CA SER A 133 18.18 -8.22 7.95
C SER A 133 16.89 -7.41 7.73
N GLN A 134 16.83 -6.58 6.69
CA GLN A 134 15.65 -5.78 6.35
C GLN A 134 14.45 -6.61 5.89
N CYS A 135 14.67 -7.89 5.53
CA CYS A 135 13.60 -8.85 5.21
C CYS A 135 13.26 -9.79 6.38
N ASP A 136 13.88 -9.65 7.55
CA ASP A 136 13.65 -10.54 8.70
C ASP A 136 12.37 -10.18 9.47
N VAL A 137 11.26 -10.13 8.74
CA VAL A 137 9.91 -9.81 9.24
C VAL A 137 9.12 -11.03 9.72
N TRP A 138 9.75 -12.22 9.70
CA TRP A 138 9.11 -13.45 10.17
C TRP A 138 8.76 -13.34 11.67
N GLY A 139 7.57 -13.76 12.01
CA GLY A 139 7.05 -13.63 13.39
C GLY A 139 6.37 -12.28 13.69
N TRP A 140 6.34 -11.34 12.76
CA TRP A 140 5.49 -10.17 12.92
C TRP A 140 4.03 -10.55 12.79
N THR A 141 3.24 -10.15 13.78
CA THR A 141 1.78 -10.35 13.84
C THR A 141 1.09 -9.05 14.24
N ASP A 142 -0.20 -9.00 13.99
CA ASP A 142 -1.04 -7.85 14.31
C ASP A 142 -0.61 -6.56 13.59
N ILE A 143 0.08 -6.68 12.46
CA ILE A 143 0.52 -5.56 11.65
C ILE A 143 -0.66 -5.00 10.86
N VAL A 144 -0.83 -3.69 10.89
CA VAL A 144 -1.89 -2.95 10.17
C VAL A 144 -1.35 -2.00 9.09
N ALA A 145 -0.05 -1.66 9.17
CA ALA A 145 0.64 -0.89 8.13
C ALA A 145 2.12 -1.26 8.05
N ILE A 146 2.70 -1.12 6.86
CA ILE A 146 4.12 -1.38 6.58
C ILE A 146 4.74 -0.21 5.83
N SER A 147 6.04 0.03 6.05
CA SER A 147 6.83 0.99 5.28
C SER A 147 8.25 0.46 5.11
N ALA A 148 8.71 0.35 3.88
CA ALA A 148 10.07 -0.02 3.54
C ALA A 148 10.89 1.23 3.25
N GLY A 149 11.99 1.40 3.98
CA GLY A 149 12.98 2.44 3.79
C GLY A 149 14.10 2.00 2.84
N PHE A 150 15.24 2.65 2.93
CA PHE A 150 16.40 2.29 2.10
C PHE A 150 16.87 0.87 2.43
N GLU A 151 17.23 0.60 3.68
CA GLU A 151 17.74 -0.70 4.15
C GLU A 151 17.07 -1.13 5.47
N HIS A 152 15.86 -0.66 5.74
CA HIS A 152 15.09 -1.08 6.92
C HIS A 152 13.60 -1.21 6.59
N THR A 153 12.90 -1.97 7.40
CA THR A 153 11.46 -2.21 7.30
C THR A 153 10.79 -1.85 8.60
N VAL A 154 9.67 -1.15 8.52
CA VAL A 154 8.88 -0.70 9.67
C VAL A 154 7.48 -1.27 9.58
N GLY A 155 6.96 -1.78 10.68
CA GLY A 155 5.60 -2.28 10.83
C GLY A 155 4.87 -1.56 11.96
N LEU A 156 3.67 -1.07 11.69
CA LEU A 156 2.74 -0.54 12.69
C LEU A 156 1.82 -1.66 13.15
N LYS A 157 1.74 -1.87 14.46
CA LYS A 157 0.80 -2.83 15.06
C LYS A 157 -0.56 -2.20 15.34
N ALA A 158 -1.57 -3.06 15.42
CA ALA A 158 -2.96 -2.66 15.72
C ALA A 158 -3.12 -1.94 17.08
N ASP A 159 -2.22 -2.18 18.03
CA ASP A 159 -2.20 -1.53 19.33
C ASP A 159 -1.50 -0.16 19.33
N GLY A 160 -1.03 0.32 18.20
CA GLY A 160 -0.33 1.59 18.04
C GLY A 160 1.16 1.55 18.41
N THR A 161 1.71 0.36 18.67
CA THR A 161 3.17 0.19 18.81
C THR A 161 3.82 -0.06 17.46
N VAL A 162 5.14 0.11 17.36
CA VAL A 162 5.91 0.00 16.12
C VAL A 162 7.03 -1.02 16.28
N VAL A 163 7.28 -1.79 15.24
CA VAL A 163 8.40 -2.72 15.11
C VAL A 163 9.24 -2.33 13.90
N ALA A 164 10.54 -2.56 13.96
CA ALA A 164 11.44 -2.32 12.84
C ALA A 164 12.57 -3.36 12.79
N VAL A 165 13.04 -3.67 11.59
CA VAL A 165 14.22 -4.51 11.31
C VAL A 165 15.04 -3.90 10.17
N GLY A 166 16.28 -4.28 10.08
CA GLY A 166 17.18 -3.82 9.04
C GLY A 166 18.37 -3.05 9.58
N ASN A 167 18.97 -2.23 8.72
CA ASN A 167 20.08 -1.37 9.10
C ASN A 167 19.67 -0.44 10.24
N ASN A 168 20.53 -0.38 11.28
CA ASN A 168 20.31 0.45 12.46
C ASN A 168 21.58 1.28 12.82
N GLU A 169 22.44 1.53 11.84
CA GLU A 169 23.68 2.29 12.04
C GLU A 169 23.43 3.70 12.59
N TYR A 170 22.29 4.28 12.23
CA TYR A 170 21.87 5.62 12.65
C TYR A 170 20.70 5.58 13.65
N SER A 171 20.39 4.43 14.26
CA SER A 171 19.23 4.27 15.14
C SER A 171 17.86 4.41 14.44
N GLN A 172 17.78 4.17 13.14
CA GLN A 172 16.53 4.25 12.37
C GLN A 172 15.51 3.15 12.74
N CYS A 173 15.95 2.07 13.38
CA CYS A 173 15.10 1.02 13.92
C CYS A 173 14.80 1.18 15.43
N ASP A 174 15.29 2.24 16.09
CA ASP A 174 15.07 2.48 17.53
C ASP A 174 13.68 3.07 17.79
N VAL A 175 12.65 2.33 17.39
CA VAL A 175 11.22 2.69 17.52
C VAL A 175 10.56 2.03 18.74
N TRP A 176 11.33 1.28 19.53
CA TRP A 176 10.82 0.65 20.75
C TRP A 176 10.32 1.72 21.73
N GLY A 177 9.16 1.50 22.33
CA GLY A 177 8.52 2.46 23.22
C GLY A 177 7.67 3.52 22.51
N TRP A 178 7.58 3.52 21.17
CA TRP A 178 6.58 4.31 20.48
C TRP A 178 5.19 3.74 20.72
N THR A 179 4.27 4.60 21.14
CA THR A 179 2.86 4.27 21.41
C THR A 179 1.95 5.30 20.76
N ASP A 180 0.70 4.95 20.61
CA ASP A 180 -0.34 5.79 20.03
C ASP A 180 -0.05 6.19 18.57
N ILE A 181 0.75 5.40 17.86
CA ILE A 181 1.10 5.63 16.46
C ILE A 181 -0.09 5.23 15.58
N VAL A 182 -0.44 6.10 14.63
CA VAL A 182 -1.53 5.89 13.66
C VAL A 182 -1.03 5.84 12.22
N ALA A 183 0.19 6.32 11.95
CA ALA A 183 0.83 6.18 10.64
C ALA A 183 2.36 6.14 10.79
N ILE A 184 3.02 5.48 9.85
CA ILE A 184 4.48 5.35 9.78
C ILE A 184 4.99 5.69 8.39
N SER A 185 6.22 6.18 8.31
CA SER A 185 6.94 6.37 7.05
C SER A 185 8.44 6.15 7.27
N ALA A 186 9.02 5.25 6.50
CA ALA A 186 10.45 4.98 6.49
C ALA A 186 11.12 5.78 5.36
N GLY A 187 12.12 6.56 5.71
CA GLY A 187 12.96 7.30 4.77
C GLY A 187 14.22 6.52 4.38
N TRP A 188 15.28 7.24 3.98
CA TRP A 188 16.55 6.58 3.70
C TRP A 188 17.14 5.97 4.98
N ASN A 189 17.49 6.81 5.96
CA ASN A 189 18.09 6.37 7.23
C ASN A 189 17.36 6.96 8.44
N HIS A 190 16.06 7.19 8.33
CA HIS A 190 15.21 7.64 9.44
C HIS A 190 13.80 7.08 9.33
N THR A 191 13.15 6.99 10.46
CA THR A 191 11.76 6.53 10.60
C THR A 191 10.92 7.63 11.21
N VAL A 192 9.71 7.80 10.70
CA VAL A 192 8.74 8.80 11.15
C VAL A 192 7.48 8.09 11.62
N GLY A 193 6.97 8.47 12.79
CA GLY A 193 5.71 8.01 13.34
C GLY A 193 4.78 9.19 13.62
N LEU A 194 3.56 9.14 13.09
CA LEU A 194 2.49 10.08 13.41
C LEU A 194 1.69 9.55 14.60
N LYS A 195 1.52 10.34 15.64
CA LYS A 195 0.68 10.01 16.78
C LYS A 195 -0.78 10.42 16.58
N ALA A 196 -1.68 9.75 17.29
CA ALA A 196 -3.12 10.02 17.26
C ALA A 196 -3.48 11.44 17.68
N ASP A 197 -2.63 12.11 18.46
CA ASP A 197 -2.81 13.51 18.90
C ASP A 197 -2.31 14.55 17.87
N GLY A 198 -1.84 14.11 16.71
CA GLY A 198 -1.31 14.98 15.66
C GLY A 198 0.14 15.44 15.88
N THR A 199 0.84 14.91 16.88
CA THR A 199 2.29 15.11 17.04
C THR A 199 3.07 14.05 16.26
N VAL A 200 4.36 14.30 16.02
CA VAL A 200 5.23 13.40 15.22
C VAL A 200 6.44 13.00 16.06
N VAL A 201 6.84 11.75 15.94
CA VAL A 201 8.08 11.20 16.51
C VAL A 201 8.97 10.69 15.38
N THR A 202 10.28 10.73 15.61
CA THR A 202 11.28 10.29 14.64
C THR A 202 12.39 9.51 15.32
N ALA A 203 13.04 8.63 14.56
CA ALA A 203 14.26 7.92 14.94
C ALA A 203 15.18 7.85 13.72
N GLY A 204 16.50 7.95 13.93
CA GLY A 204 17.46 7.78 12.85
C GLY A 204 18.35 9.00 12.63
N TYR A 205 18.92 9.03 11.43
CA TYR A 205 19.85 10.05 10.97
C TYR A 205 19.26 11.46 10.99
N ASN A 206 20.02 12.44 11.54
CA ASN A 206 19.51 13.82 11.71
C ASN A 206 20.55 14.91 11.39
N GLU A 207 21.62 14.62 10.66
CA GLU A 207 22.63 15.66 10.37
C GLU A 207 22.09 16.81 9.51
N TYR A 208 21.02 16.58 8.76
CA TYR A 208 20.34 17.62 7.97
C TYR A 208 19.10 18.18 8.65
N GLY A 209 18.79 17.77 9.89
CA GLY A 209 17.61 18.20 10.61
C GLY A 209 16.31 17.49 10.17
N GLN A 210 16.39 16.35 9.46
CA GLN A 210 15.22 15.61 8.99
C GLN A 210 14.38 15.02 10.11
N CYS A 211 14.91 14.95 11.34
CA CYS A 211 14.21 14.52 12.54
C CYS A 211 13.74 15.69 13.44
N ASP A 212 13.92 16.95 13.03
CA ASP A 212 13.60 18.14 13.85
C ASP A 212 12.09 18.47 13.83
N VAL A 213 11.25 17.52 14.19
CA VAL A 213 9.77 17.59 14.15
C VAL A 213 9.13 18.00 15.48
N SER A 214 9.91 18.30 16.52
CA SER A 214 9.42 18.47 17.90
C SER A 214 8.38 19.59 18.10
N GLY A 215 8.28 20.53 17.15
CA GLY A 215 7.28 21.61 17.18
C GLY A 215 6.04 21.33 16.36
N TRP A 216 5.94 20.18 15.70
CA TRP A 216 4.84 19.88 14.80
C TRP A 216 3.57 19.52 15.60
N LYS A 217 2.45 20.09 15.17
CA LYS A 217 1.12 19.88 15.75
C LYS A 217 0.07 19.85 14.63
N ASP A 218 -1.05 19.24 14.92
CA ASP A 218 -2.18 19.13 14.01
C ASP A 218 -1.84 18.42 12.70
N ILE A 219 -0.83 17.51 12.73
CA ILE A 219 -0.41 16.71 11.58
C ILE A 219 -1.42 15.59 11.36
N VAL A 220 -1.81 15.40 10.10
CA VAL A 220 -2.76 14.34 9.67
C VAL A 220 -2.13 13.33 8.71
N ALA A 221 -0.96 13.64 8.13
CA ALA A 221 -0.19 12.71 7.33
C ALA A 221 1.30 13.07 7.36
N VAL A 222 2.16 12.06 7.24
CA VAL A 222 3.62 12.22 7.20
C VAL A 222 4.22 11.45 6.04
N SER A 223 5.34 11.94 5.52
CA SER A 223 6.15 11.26 4.52
C SER A 223 7.63 11.53 4.77
N ALA A 224 8.42 10.47 4.80
CA ALA A 224 9.87 10.54 4.90
C ALA A 224 10.48 10.39 3.50
N GLY A 225 11.41 11.26 3.16
CA GLY A 225 12.23 11.18 1.95
C GLY A 225 13.63 10.67 2.25
N CYS A 226 14.62 11.01 1.39
CA CYS A 226 16.00 10.63 1.64
C CYS A 226 16.54 11.35 2.89
N TYR A 227 16.50 12.67 2.89
CA TYR A 227 17.07 13.52 3.93
C TYR A 227 16.10 14.59 4.43
N TYR A 228 14.81 14.39 4.25
CA TYR A 228 13.76 15.32 4.68
C TYR A 228 12.53 14.59 5.16
N THR A 229 11.75 15.25 5.98
CA THR A 229 10.43 14.81 6.45
C THR A 229 9.40 15.87 6.13
N VAL A 230 8.24 15.43 5.65
CA VAL A 230 7.11 16.29 5.30
C VAL A 230 5.91 15.91 6.16
N GLY A 231 5.20 16.92 6.67
CA GLY A 231 3.94 16.77 7.39
C GLY A 231 2.82 17.58 6.74
N LEU A 232 1.66 16.97 6.54
CA LEU A 232 0.44 17.66 6.15
C LEU A 232 -0.36 17.99 7.41
N LYS A 233 -0.74 19.24 7.57
CA LYS A 233 -1.62 19.70 8.66
C LYS A 233 -3.09 19.56 8.31
N ALA A 234 -3.94 19.51 9.34
CA ALA A 234 -5.39 19.42 9.21
C ALA A 234 -6.01 20.62 8.45
N ASP A 235 -5.35 21.78 8.43
CA ASP A 235 -5.78 22.97 7.69
C ASP A 235 -5.36 22.94 6.20
N GLY A 236 -4.69 21.86 5.75
CA GLY A 236 -4.18 21.67 4.39
C GLY A 236 -2.81 22.31 4.14
N THR A 237 -2.19 22.95 5.13
CA THR A 237 -0.81 23.44 4.99
C THR A 237 0.22 22.32 5.13
N VAL A 238 1.39 22.50 4.50
CA VAL A 238 2.49 21.53 4.53
C VAL A 238 3.65 22.12 5.31
N VAL A 239 4.25 21.32 6.15
CA VAL A 239 5.50 21.61 6.86
C VAL A 239 6.57 20.61 6.44
N ALA A 240 7.83 21.05 6.41
CA ALA A 240 8.95 20.19 6.08
C ALA A 240 10.18 20.55 6.91
N VAL A 241 11.02 19.55 7.17
CA VAL A 241 12.35 19.68 7.81
C VAL A 241 13.35 18.80 7.09
N GLY A 242 14.63 19.12 7.21
CA GLY A 242 15.72 18.39 6.58
C GLY A 242 16.39 19.16 5.45
N TYR A 243 17.06 18.43 4.57
CA TYR A 243 17.81 19.01 3.45
C TYR A 243 16.83 19.54 2.38
N ASN A 244 16.94 20.83 2.07
CA ASN A 244 16.15 21.54 1.05
C ASN A 244 17.02 21.95 -0.13
#